data_fc536868b76116c681ec10731a485507
#
_entry.id   fc536868b76116c681ec10731a485507
#
_cell.length_a   1.000
_cell.length_b   1.000
_cell.length_c   1.000
_cell.angle_alpha   90.00
_cell.angle_beta   90.00
_cell.angle_gamma   90.00
#
_symmetry.space_group_name_H-M   'P 1'
#
loop_
_entity.id
_entity.type
_entity.pdbx_description
1 polymer ?
#
loop_
_entity_poly.entity_id
_entity_poly.type
_entity_poly.pdbx_seq_one_letter_code
_entity_poly.pdbx_strand_id
1 'polypeptide(L)'
;MSIYGYCRISTKKQNIERQVRNILAVHPDAIIVREVYTGTKFQGRKELDKILKIAKPTDTIVFDSVSRMSRSAEEGYIEYEKLFCRNITLEFLKEPHINTEVYKKALSGTVAMTGTNADYILEGVNKYLMALAKEQIRLAFEQSEKEVQDLHQRTKKGIETARLNGKQIGQKPGTKLVTKKSIEAKKKIQQYSQEFGGTLSDVDCMKLIGLARNTYYKYKRELKEEMQG
;
A
#
# COMPACT_ATOMS: atom_id res chain seq x y z
N MET A 1 -26.86 0.44 -2.60
CA MET A 1 -25.77 1.24 -2.01
C MET A 1 -24.86 0.27 -1.27
N SER A 2 -23.65 0.09 -1.76
CA SER A 2 -22.66 -0.80 -1.15
C SER A 2 -21.58 0.03 -0.47
N ILE A 3 -21.04 -0.48 0.66
CA ILE A 3 -19.94 0.17 1.38
C ILE A 3 -18.71 -0.71 1.25
N TYR A 4 -17.65 -0.19 0.66
CA TYR A 4 -16.36 -0.89 0.48
C TYR A 4 -15.32 -0.31 1.44
N GLY A 5 -14.78 -1.13 2.35
CA GLY A 5 -13.69 -0.75 3.23
C GLY A 5 -12.35 -1.18 2.65
N TYR A 6 -11.57 -0.22 2.14
CA TYR A 6 -10.26 -0.53 1.56
C TYR A 6 -9.12 -0.41 2.57
N CYS A 7 -8.44 -1.52 2.80
CA CYS A 7 -7.31 -1.64 3.71
C CYS A 7 -6.03 -2.00 2.96
N ARG A 8 -4.94 -1.26 3.20
CA ARG A 8 -3.66 -1.48 2.51
C ARG A 8 -2.48 -1.52 3.47
N ILE A 9 -1.58 -2.48 3.24
CA ILE A 9 -0.27 -2.59 3.88
C ILE A 9 0.84 -2.67 2.83
N SER A 10 2.05 -2.27 3.21
CA SER A 10 3.20 -2.33 2.30
C SER A 10 3.83 -3.72 2.23
N THR A 11 3.77 -4.50 3.30
CA THR A 11 4.35 -5.86 3.37
C THR A 11 3.44 -6.80 4.13
N LYS A 12 3.45 -8.09 3.79
CA LYS A 12 2.67 -9.14 4.48
C LYS A 12 2.95 -9.27 5.99
N LYS A 13 4.08 -8.70 6.47
CA LYS A 13 4.45 -8.71 7.89
C LYS A 13 3.73 -7.64 8.71
N GLN A 14 3.15 -6.63 8.05
CA GLN A 14 2.41 -5.56 8.72
C GLN A 14 1.00 -6.03 9.10
N ASN A 15 0.51 -5.57 10.24
CA ASN A 15 -0.84 -5.89 10.69
C ASN A 15 -1.86 -4.96 10.02
N ILE A 16 -2.76 -5.55 9.22
CA ILE A 16 -3.85 -4.85 8.54
C ILE A 16 -5.13 -4.73 9.41
N GLU A 17 -5.24 -5.58 10.45
CA GLU A 17 -6.46 -5.72 11.25
C GLU A 17 -6.86 -4.45 12.00
N ARG A 18 -5.91 -3.56 12.29
CA ARG A 18 -6.24 -2.24 12.86
C ARG A 18 -7.12 -1.43 11.91
N GLN A 19 -6.79 -1.39 10.61
CA GLN A 19 -7.58 -0.66 9.62
C GLN A 19 -8.97 -1.29 9.48
N VAL A 20 -9.03 -2.61 9.45
CA VAL A 20 -10.29 -3.38 9.38
C VAL A 20 -11.21 -3.03 10.57
N ARG A 21 -10.67 -3.07 11.80
CA ARG A 21 -11.45 -2.73 13.00
C ARG A 21 -11.94 -1.28 12.97
N ASN A 22 -11.10 -0.34 12.55
CA ASN A 22 -11.48 1.07 12.46
C ASN A 22 -12.66 1.27 11.49
N ILE A 23 -12.61 0.61 10.33
CA ILE A 23 -13.68 0.70 9.33
C ILE A 23 -14.96 0.02 9.82
N LEU A 24 -14.87 -1.20 10.35
CA LEU A 24 -16.03 -1.94 10.83
C LEU A 24 -16.68 -1.32 12.08
N ALA A 25 -15.92 -0.53 12.86
CA ALA A 25 -16.48 0.22 13.99
C ALA A 25 -17.44 1.32 13.54
N VAL A 26 -17.23 1.90 12.36
CA VAL A 26 -18.09 2.94 11.78
C VAL A 26 -19.12 2.33 10.83
N HIS A 27 -18.70 1.35 10.03
CA HIS A 27 -19.53 0.67 9.04
C HIS A 27 -19.47 -0.85 9.24
N PRO A 28 -20.30 -1.44 10.13
CA PRO A 28 -20.28 -2.88 10.43
C PRO A 28 -20.51 -3.77 9.20
N ASP A 29 -21.31 -3.29 8.24
CA ASP A 29 -21.69 -4.01 7.02
C ASP A 29 -20.74 -3.77 5.84
N ALA A 30 -19.58 -3.10 6.05
CA ALA A 30 -18.66 -2.79 4.98
C ALA A 30 -17.99 -4.06 4.42
N ILE A 31 -17.94 -4.15 3.10
CA ILE A 31 -17.21 -5.18 2.37
C ILE A 31 -15.71 -4.87 2.45
N ILE A 32 -14.97 -5.58 3.28
CA ILE A 32 -13.56 -5.32 3.51
C ILE A 32 -12.70 -5.89 2.39
N VAL A 33 -11.95 -5.03 1.74
CA VAL A 33 -10.99 -5.37 0.68
C VAL A 33 -9.56 -5.10 1.19
N ARG A 34 -8.75 -6.16 1.20
CA ARG A 34 -7.38 -6.14 1.73
C ARG A 34 -6.36 -6.18 0.59
N GLU A 35 -5.40 -5.28 0.61
CA GLU A 35 -4.33 -5.23 -0.38
C GLU A 35 -2.94 -5.15 0.24
N VAL A 36 -1.99 -5.88 -0.37
CA VAL A 36 -0.56 -5.78 -0.05
C VAL A 36 0.13 -5.13 -1.22
N TYR A 37 0.50 -3.86 -1.08
CA TYR A 37 1.12 -3.08 -2.14
C TYR A 37 2.22 -2.15 -1.61
N THR A 38 3.43 -2.29 -2.11
CA THR A 38 4.62 -1.55 -1.66
C THR A 38 4.92 -0.29 -2.47
N GLY A 39 4.35 -0.15 -3.67
CA GLY A 39 4.60 0.99 -4.55
C GLY A 39 4.05 2.32 -4.02
N THR A 40 4.61 3.41 -4.51
CA THR A 40 4.12 4.79 -4.29
C THR A 40 3.06 5.19 -5.31
N LYS A 41 3.11 4.61 -6.51
CA LYS A 41 2.18 4.91 -7.62
C LYS A 41 0.77 4.47 -7.28
N PHE A 42 -0.23 5.19 -7.79
CA PHE A 42 -1.64 4.82 -7.67
C PHE A 42 -1.95 3.56 -8.49
N GLN A 43 -1.39 3.46 -9.68
CA GLN A 43 -1.59 2.33 -10.60
C GLN A 43 -0.97 1.02 -10.10
N GLY A 44 -1.59 -0.11 -10.48
CA GLY A 44 -1.11 -1.46 -10.14
C GLY A 44 -1.65 -2.02 -8.82
N ARG A 45 -2.63 -1.37 -8.22
CA ARG A 45 -3.36 -1.83 -7.03
C ARG A 45 -4.56 -2.66 -7.46
N LYS A 46 -4.34 -3.94 -7.67
CA LYS A 46 -5.33 -4.86 -8.24
C LYS A 46 -6.66 -4.87 -7.51
N GLU A 47 -6.63 -4.82 -6.18
CA GLU A 47 -7.85 -4.88 -5.37
C GLU A 47 -8.58 -3.53 -5.37
N LEU A 48 -7.86 -2.41 -5.30
CA LEU A 48 -8.47 -1.09 -5.46
C LEU A 48 -9.07 -0.93 -6.85
N ASP A 49 -8.32 -1.33 -7.90
CA ASP A 49 -8.79 -1.26 -9.29
C ASP A 49 -10.09 -2.05 -9.51
N LYS A 50 -10.26 -3.19 -8.81
CA LYS A 50 -11.52 -3.95 -8.82
C LYS A 50 -12.66 -3.14 -8.21
N ILE A 51 -12.45 -2.55 -7.02
CA ILE A 51 -13.47 -1.69 -6.39
C ILE A 51 -13.87 -0.57 -7.34
N LEU A 52 -12.88 0.15 -7.91
CA LEU A 52 -13.12 1.28 -8.80
C LEU A 52 -13.90 0.92 -10.07
N LYS A 53 -13.76 -0.34 -10.56
CA LYS A 53 -14.51 -0.85 -11.70
C LYS A 53 -15.95 -1.23 -11.37
N ILE A 54 -16.20 -1.82 -10.19
CA ILE A 54 -17.52 -2.31 -9.79
C ILE A 54 -18.38 -1.27 -9.06
N ALA A 55 -17.74 -0.26 -8.45
CA ALA A 55 -18.43 0.77 -7.68
C ALA A 55 -19.39 1.58 -8.58
N LYS A 56 -20.63 1.67 -8.16
CA LYS A 56 -21.73 2.38 -8.81
C LYS A 56 -21.93 3.76 -8.18
N PRO A 57 -22.61 4.69 -8.87
CA PRO A 57 -23.08 5.92 -8.23
C PRO A 57 -23.81 5.61 -6.92
N THR A 58 -23.59 6.42 -5.90
CA THR A 58 -24.10 6.28 -4.52
C THR A 58 -23.41 5.22 -3.64
N ASP A 59 -22.49 4.40 -4.17
CA ASP A 59 -21.67 3.54 -3.31
C ASP A 59 -20.64 4.36 -2.53
N THR A 60 -20.22 3.82 -1.39
CA THR A 60 -19.24 4.47 -0.50
C THR A 60 -17.94 3.65 -0.47
N ILE A 61 -16.80 4.34 -0.61
CA ILE A 61 -15.47 3.74 -0.40
C ILE A 61 -14.86 4.38 0.84
N VAL A 62 -14.58 3.55 1.86
CA VAL A 62 -14.04 3.97 3.15
C VAL A 62 -12.56 3.65 3.24
N PHE A 63 -11.75 4.63 3.60
CA PHE A 63 -10.32 4.53 3.86
C PHE A 63 -10.00 4.86 5.32
N ASP A 64 -9.07 4.12 5.97
CA ASP A 64 -8.59 4.48 7.32
C ASP A 64 -7.89 5.85 7.34
N SER A 65 -7.24 6.24 6.23
CA SER A 65 -6.62 7.55 6.03
C SER A 65 -6.35 7.82 4.55
N VAL A 66 -6.09 9.08 4.21
CA VAL A 66 -5.71 9.54 2.85
C VAL A 66 -4.54 8.74 2.28
N SER A 67 -3.54 8.41 3.12
CA SER A 67 -2.38 7.60 2.70
C SER A 67 -2.73 6.18 2.24
N ARG A 68 -3.93 5.68 2.53
CA ARG A 68 -4.41 4.38 2.00
C ARG A 68 -4.91 4.53 0.58
N MET A 69 -5.56 5.65 0.28
CA MET A 69 -5.98 5.97 -1.08
C MET A 69 -4.79 6.31 -1.98
N SER A 70 -3.95 7.26 -1.62
CA SER A 70 -2.75 7.60 -2.39
C SER A 70 -1.58 8.02 -1.51
N ARG A 71 -0.36 7.87 -2.05
CA ARG A 71 0.89 8.41 -1.49
C ARG A 71 1.45 9.54 -2.35
N SER A 72 0.90 9.76 -3.53
CA SER A 72 1.16 10.92 -4.38
C SER A 72 -0.01 11.86 -4.23
N ALA A 73 0.27 13.12 -3.92
CA ALA A 73 -0.75 14.15 -3.74
C ALA A 73 -1.52 14.39 -5.03
N GLU A 74 -0.81 14.53 -6.13
CA GLU A 74 -1.40 14.80 -7.44
C GLU A 74 -2.29 13.64 -7.93
N GLU A 75 -1.76 12.40 -7.93
CA GLU A 75 -2.54 11.23 -8.33
C GLU A 75 -3.77 11.01 -7.45
N GLY A 76 -3.62 11.24 -6.13
CA GLY A 76 -4.71 11.11 -5.17
C GLY A 76 -5.82 12.13 -5.39
N TYR A 77 -5.46 13.39 -5.62
CA TYR A 77 -6.40 14.47 -5.88
C TYR A 77 -7.18 14.23 -7.19
N ILE A 78 -6.48 13.89 -8.29
CA ILE A 78 -7.10 13.60 -9.58
C ILE A 78 -8.11 12.44 -9.46
N GLU A 79 -7.75 11.38 -8.74
CA GLU A 79 -8.63 10.24 -8.57
C GLU A 79 -9.82 10.55 -7.66
N TYR A 80 -9.61 11.36 -6.62
CA TYR A 80 -10.69 11.88 -5.79
C TYR A 80 -11.73 12.64 -6.64
N GLU A 81 -11.30 13.57 -7.50
CA GLU A 81 -12.21 14.32 -8.37
C GLU A 81 -12.97 13.40 -9.34
N LYS A 82 -12.29 12.42 -9.95
CA LYS A 82 -12.94 11.44 -10.84
C LYS A 82 -14.05 10.66 -10.12
N LEU A 83 -13.79 10.18 -8.91
CA LEU A 83 -14.76 9.42 -8.12
C LEU A 83 -15.92 10.29 -7.67
N PHE A 84 -15.62 11.53 -7.28
CA PHE A 84 -16.63 12.53 -6.97
C PHE A 84 -17.56 12.81 -8.16
N CYS A 85 -17.02 13.02 -9.37
CA CYS A 85 -17.80 13.20 -10.59
C CYS A 85 -18.64 11.98 -10.96
N ARG A 86 -18.22 10.77 -10.56
CA ARG A 86 -19.00 9.53 -10.70
C ARG A 86 -20.07 9.37 -9.62
N ASN A 87 -20.26 10.36 -8.74
CA ASN A 87 -21.17 10.32 -7.59
C ASN A 87 -20.88 9.13 -6.64
N ILE A 88 -19.61 8.78 -6.47
CA ILE A 88 -19.12 7.80 -5.49
C ILE A 88 -18.73 8.57 -4.23
N THR A 89 -19.20 8.14 -3.06
CA THR A 89 -18.87 8.75 -1.78
C THR A 89 -17.54 8.23 -1.29
N LEU A 90 -16.61 9.13 -0.94
CA LEU A 90 -15.33 8.82 -0.32
C LEU A 90 -15.35 9.24 1.14
N GLU A 91 -14.93 8.35 2.02
CA GLU A 91 -14.84 8.59 3.45
C GLU A 91 -13.45 8.26 3.97
N PHE A 92 -12.85 9.20 4.71
CA PHE A 92 -11.54 9.09 5.34
C PHE A 92 -11.71 9.22 6.85
N LEU A 93 -11.49 8.12 7.59
CA LEU A 93 -11.77 8.08 9.02
C LEU A 93 -10.90 9.02 9.84
N LYS A 94 -9.64 9.24 9.40
CA LYS A 94 -8.70 10.14 10.09
C LYS A 94 -8.79 11.59 9.63
N GLU A 95 -9.21 11.79 8.40
CA GLU A 95 -9.31 13.11 7.78
C GLU A 95 -10.78 13.40 7.35
N PRO A 96 -11.75 13.44 8.30
CA PRO A 96 -13.16 13.55 7.97
C PRO A 96 -13.55 14.87 7.28
N HIS A 97 -12.71 15.90 7.41
CA HIS A 97 -12.91 17.20 6.78
C HIS A 97 -12.85 17.18 5.25
N ILE A 98 -12.27 16.13 4.67
CA ILE A 98 -12.20 15.94 3.20
C ILE A 98 -13.16 14.86 2.69
N ASN A 99 -14.05 14.35 3.54
CA ASN A 99 -15.07 13.39 3.10
C ASN A 99 -15.96 14.03 2.02
N THR A 100 -16.37 13.23 1.05
CA THR A 100 -17.18 13.69 -0.09
C THR A 100 -18.47 14.41 0.36
N GLU A 101 -19.07 13.98 1.47
CA GLU A 101 -20.27 14.63 2.02
C GLU A 101 -19.99 16.05 2.53
N VAL A 102 -18.82 16.28 3.14
CA VAL A 102 -18.40 17.62 3.56
C VAL A 102 -18.19 18.51 2.35
N TYR A 103 -17.55 17.96 1.31
CA TYR A 103 -17.38 18.67 0.04
C TYR A 103 -18.71 18.97 -0.66
N LYS A 104 -19.63 18.00 -0.71
CA LYS A 104 -20.99 18.23 -1.24
C LYS A 104 -21.74 19.30 -0.46
N LYS A 105 -21.63 19.31 0.87
CA LYS A 105 -22.23 20.36 1.72
C LYS A 105 -21.63 21.74 1.41
N ALA A 106 -20.34 21.86 1.23
CA ALA A 106 -19.70 23.10 0.81
C ALA A 106 -20.20 23.57 -0.56
N LEU A 107 -20.49 22.63 -1.48
CA LEU A 107 -21.10 22.90 -2.78
C LEU A 107 -22.58 23.30 -2.69
N SER A 108 -23.36 22.60 -1.83
CA SER A 108 -24.78 22.86 -1.65
C SER A 108 -25.05 24.04 -0.70
N GLY A 109 -24.10 24.37 0.16
CA GLY A 109 -24.06 25.54 1.02
C GLY A 109 -23.72 26.84 0.28
N THR A 110 -23.80 26.83 -1.05
CA THR A 110 -23.78 28.05 -1.85
C THR A 110 -24.87 28.97 -1.36
N VAL A 111 -24.47 30.21 -1.07
CA VAL A 111 -25.45 31.24 -0.66
C VAL A 111 -26.51 31.32 -1.75
N ALA A 112 -27.77 31.17 -1.35
CA ALA A 112 -28.88 31.16 -2.31
C ALA A 112 -28.92 32.49 -3.06
N MET A 113 -29.11 32.41 -4.39
CA MET A 113 -29.28 33.59 -5.23
C MET A 113 -30.58 34.31 -4.90
N THR A 114 -30.55 35.62 -4.82
CA THR A 114 -31.64 36.44 -4.38
C THR A 114 -32.49 37.02 -5.53
N GLY A 115 -32.00 36.90 -6.76
CA GLY A 115 -32.62 37.53 -7.94
C GLY A 115 -32.31 39.03 -8.07
N THR A 116 -31.33 39.53 -7.29
CA THR A 116 -30.95 40.95 -7.26
C THR A 116 -29.50 41.16 -7.73
N ASN A 117 -29.07 42.40 -7.85
CA ASN A 117 -27.65 42.71 -8.18
C ASN A 117 -26.66 42.20 -7.11
N ALA A 118 -27.11 41.81 -5.92
CA ALA A 118 -26.30 41.15 -4.92
C ALA A 118 -25.78 39.79 -5.40
N ASP A 119 -26.42 39.17 -6.38
CA ASP A 119 -26.05 37.85 -6.91
C ASP A 119 -24.65 37.82 -7.52
N TYR A 120 -24.16 38.93 -8.07
CA TYR A 120 -22.77 39.02 -8.54
C TYR A 120 -21.76 38.80 -7.41
N ILE A 121 -22.03 39.32 -6.22
CA ILE A 121 -21.18 39.11 -5.03
C ILE A 121 -21.33 37.65 -4.55
N LEU A 122 -22.55 37.15 -4.48
CA LEU A 122 -22.85 35.80 -4.02
C LEU A 122 -22.23 34.74 -4.92
N GLU A 123 -22.20 34.96 -6.23
CA GLU A 123 -21.51 34.10 -7.16
C GLU A 123 -20.00 34.06 -6.89
N GLY A 124 -19.38 35.22 -6.62
CA GLY A 124 -17.98 35.32 -6.24
C GLY A 124 -17.66 34.55 -4.95
N VAL A 125 -18.52 34.72 -3.92
CA VAL A 125 -18.38 33.98 -2.66
C VAL A 125 -18.52 32.46 -2.86
N ASN A 126 -19.47 32.02 -3.66
CA ASN A 126 -19.68 30.62 -3.96
C ASN A 126 -18.48 30.01 -4.70
N LYS A 127 -17.92 30.71 -5.68
CA LYS A 127 -16.69 30.32 -6.37
C LYS A 127 -15.49 30.20 -5.41
N TYR A 128 -15.37 31.14 -4.47
CA TYR A 128 -14.31 31.12 -3.46
C TYR A 128 -14.47 29.91 -2.51
N LEU A 129 -15.67 29.63 -2.01
CA LEU A 129 -15.93 28.48 -1.13
C LEU A 129 -15.60 27.15 -1.82
N MET A 130 -15.92 27.05 -3.12
CA MET A 130 -15.53 25.90 -3.95
C MET A 130 -14.03 25.74 -4.06
N ALA A 131 -13.32 26.84 -4.37
CA ALA A 131 -11.86 26.82 -4.48
C ALA A 131 -11.22 26.42 -3.14
N LEU A 132 -11.73 26.94 -2.03
CA LEU A 132 -11.27 26.62 -0.67
C LEU A 132 -11.48 25.12 -0.35
N ALA A 133 -12.64 24.56 -0.67
CA ALA A 133 -12.91 23.14 -0.44
C ALA A 133 -11.95 22.23 -1.26
N LYS A 134 -11.70 22.59 -2.52
CA LYS A 134 -10.71 21.89 -3.38
C LYS A 134 -9.30 21.96 -2.78
N GLU A 135 -8.90 23.12 -2.30
CA GLU A 135 -7.59 23.34 -1.69
C GLU A 135 -7.43 22.50 -0.40
N GLN A 136 -8.47 22.39 0.42
CA GLN A 136 -8.44 21.52 1.61
C GLN A 136 -8.18 20.05 1.28
N ILE A 137 -8.80 19.54 0.23
CA ILE A 137 -8.58 18.17 -0.24
C ILE A 137 -7.12 18.01 -0.72
N ARG A 138 -6.62 18.95 -1.51
CA ARG A 138 -5.25 18.94 -2.02
C ARG A 138 -4.23 18.96 -0.89
N LEU A 139 -4.39 19.86 0.07
CA LEU A 139 -3.51 19.98 1.24
C LEU A 139 -3.46 18.69 2.07
N ALA A 140 -4.60 17.98 2.23
CA ALA A 140 -4.62 16.70 2.95
C ALA A 140 -3.78 15.63 2.25
N PHE A 141 -3.82 15.56 0.91
CA PHE A 141 -2.96 14.66 0.15
C PHE A 141 -1.49 15.07 0.20
N GLU A 142 -1.17 16.36 0.09
CA GLU A 142 0.20 16.90 0.20
C GLU A 142 0.80 16.62 1.59
N GLN A 143 0.03 16.81 2.65
CA GLN A 143 0.46 16.48 4.01
C GLN A 143 0.75 15.00 4.16
N SER A 144 -0.11 14.13 3.63
CA SER A 144 0.09 12.68 3.66
C SER A 144 1.34 12.25 2.89
N GLU A 145 1.64 12.86 1.75
CA GLU A 145 2.86 12.61 0.98
C GLU A 145 4.11 13.05 1.76
N LYS A 146 4.07 14.24 2.37
CA LYS A 146 5.16 14.77 3.20
C LYS A 146 5.47 13.87 4.39
N GLU A 147 4.45 13.33 5.07
CA GLU A 147 4.65 12.39 6.18
C GLU A 147 5.44 11.14 5.75
N VAL A 148 5.17 10.62 4.54
CA VAL A 148 5.92 9.48 3.99
C VAL A 148 7.36 9.85 3.69
N GLN A 149 7.61 11.04 3.12
CA GLN A 149 8.95 11.53 2.82
C GLN A 149 9.76 11.76 4.10
N ASP A 150 9.15 12.37 5.13
CA ASP A 150 9.77 12.60 6.43
C ASP A 150 10.15 11.27 7.12
N LEU A 151 9.29 10.26 7.05
CA LEU A 151 9.57 8.93 7.58
C LEU A 151 10.79 8.30 6.87
N HIS A 152 10.86 8.41 5.55
CA HIS A 152 12.01 7.92 4.78
C HIS A 152 13.30 8.66 5.15
N GLN A 153 13.25 9.98 5.29
CA GLN A 153 14.41 10.77 5.72
C GLN A 153 14.89 10.40 7.13
N ARG A 154 13.97 10.28 8.09
CA ARG A 154 14.30 9.85 9.46
C ARG A 154 14.95 8.47 9.48
N THR A 155 14.42 7.53 8.70
CA THR A 155 14.98 6.19 8.57
C THR A 155 16.40 6.24 7.98
N LYS A 156 16.61 7.02 6.90
CA LYS A 156 17.93 7.20 6.27
C LYS A 156 18.94 7.79 7.24
N LYS A 157 18.57 8.89 7.93
CA LYS A 157 19.41 9.53 8.94
C LYS A 157 19.71 8.61 10.14
N GLY A 158 18.72 7.81 10.58
CA GLY A 158 18.91 6.82 11.63
C GLY A 158 19.91 5.73 11.24
N ILE A 159 19.87 5.25 9.99
CA ILE A 159 20.85 4.28 9.46
C ILE A 159 22.24 4.90 9.38
N GLU A 160 22.35 6.15 8.93
CA GLU A 160 23.63 6.87 8.88
C GLU A 160 24.25 7.08 10.27
N THR A 161 23.45 7.53 11.23
CA THR A 161 23.86 7.65 12.64
C THR A 161 24.34 6.32 13.21
N ALA A 162 23.62 5.23 12.92
CA ALA A 162 24.01 3.90 13.37
C ALA A 162 25.37 3.46 12.74
N ARG A 163 25.64 3.82 11.48
CA ARG A 163 26.95 3.57 10.83
C ARG A 163 28.06 4.37 11.52
N LEU A 164 27.82 5.66 11.76
CA LEU A 164 28.81 6.54 12.43
C LEU A 164 29.12 6.04 13.84
N ASN A 165 28.16 5.46 14.54
CA ASN A 165 28.32 4.84 15.86
C ASN A 165 28.90 3.41 15.80
N GLY A 166 29.44 2.97 14.65
CA GLY A 166 30.05 1.64 14.47
C GLY A 166 29.07 0.47 14.54
N LYS A 167 27.76 0.70 14.49
CA LYS A 167 26.79 -0.40 14.49
C LYS A 167 26.77 -1.10 13.13
N GLN A 168 26.82 -2.43 13.15
CA GLN A 168 26.67 -3.25 11.98
C GLN A 168 25.26 -3.07 11.38
N ILE A 169 25.21 -2.63 10.12
CA ILE A 169 23.96 -2.46 9.36
C ILE A 169 23.95 -3.45 8.20
N GLY A 170 22.91 -4.27 8.16
CA GLY A 170 22.80 -5.35 7.18
C GLY A 170 23.54 -6.62 7.60
N GLN A 171 23.76 -7.50 6.63
CA GLN A 171 24.44 -8.78 6.85
C GLN A 171 25.94 -8.55 7.04
N LYS A 172 26.54 -9.23 8.03
CA LYS A 172 28.01 -9.22 8.21
C LYS A 172 28.68 -9.82 6.98
N PRO A 173 29.78 -9.21 6.48
CA PRO A 173 30.57 -9.81 5.40
C PRO A 173 30.98 -11.25 5.77
N GLY A 174 30.90 -12.18 4.82
CA GLY A 174 31.25 -13.59 5.05
C GLY A 174 30.17 -14.44 5.72
N THR A 175 29.09 -13.88 6.26
CA THR A 175 28.01 -14.68 6.86
C THR A 175 27.16 -15.34 5.77
N LYS A 176 27.11 -16.66 5.74
CA LYS A 176 26.21 -17.40 4.84
C LYS A 176 24.76 -17.25 5.33
N LEU A 177 23.87 -16.79 4.46
CA LEU A 177 22.44 -16.65 4.80
C LEU A 177 21.76 -18.03 4.75
N VAL A 178 21.38 -18.54 5.91
CA VAL A 178 20.63 -19.79 6.02
C VAL A 178 19.14 -19.47 6.07
N THR A 179 18.40 -19.83 5.01
CA THR A 179 16.95 -19.66 4.92
C THR A 179 16.25 -21.01 5.09
N LYS A 180 14.97 -20.99 5.51
CA LYS A 180 14.15 -22.23 5.56
C LYS A 180 14.15 -22.95 4.20
N LYS A 181 14.03 -22.20 3.09
CA LYS A 181 14.10 -22.76 1.74
C LYS A 181 15.44 -23.41 1.42
N SER A 182 16.56 -22.81 1.87
CA SER A 182 17.89 -23.42 1.62
C SER A 182 18.07 -24.70 2.43
N ILE A 183 17.56 -24.76 3.66
CA ILE A 183 17.61 -25.99 4.48
C ILE A 183 16.78 -27.10 3.84
N GLU A 184 15.54 -26.81 3.44
CA GLU A 184 14.67 -27.78 2.79
C GLU A 184 15.25 -28.25 1.45
N ALA A 185 15.81 -27.33 0.65
CA ALA A 185 16.45 -27.66 -0.60
C ALA A 185 17.68 -28.55 -0.41
N LYS A 186 18.55 -28.24 0.56
CA LYS A 186 19.73 -29.07 0.90
C LYS A 186 19.31 -30.46 1.34
N LYS A 187 18.30 -30.60 2.19
CA LYS A 187 17.75 -31.92 2.59
C LYS A 187 17.27 -32.74 1.41
N LYS A 188 16.56 -32.12 0.46
CA LYS A 188 16.07 -32.79 -0.74
C LYS A 188 17.21 -33.17 -1.68
N ILE A 189 18.24 -32.32 -1.84
CA ILE A 189 19.45 -32.67 -2.63
C ILE A 189 20.14 -33.90 -2.02
N GLN A 190 20.33 -33.90 -0.71
CA GLN A 190 20.95 -35.04 0.00
C GLN A 190 20.15 -36.33 -0.15
N GLN A 191 18.82 -36.25 -0.17
CA GLN A 191 17.94 -37.41 -0.27
C GLN A 191 17.86 -37.99 -1.69
N TYR A 192 17.88 -37.16 -2.72
CA TYR A 192 17.53 -37.60 -4.07
C TYR A 192 18.72 -37.64 -5.05
N SER A 193 19.78 -36.85 -4.85
CA SER A 193 20.91 -36.80 -5.77
C SER A 193 21.78 -38.05 -5.70
N GLN A 194 22.13 -38.62 -6.84
CA GLN A 194 23.02 -39.81 -6.96
C GLN A 194 24.35 -39.62 -6.21
N GLU A 195 24.88 -38.42 -6.14
CA GLU A 195 26.14 -38.14 -5.46
C GLU A 195 26.09 -38.31 -3.93
N PHE A 196 24.88 -38.27 -3.35
CA PHE A 196 24.64 -38.50 -1.93
C PHE A 196 23.91 -39.83 -1.66
N GLY A 197 23.94 -40.77 -2.62
CA GLY A 197 23.30 -42.07 -2.48
C GLY A 197 21.85 -42.15 -2.91
N GLY A 198 21.30 -41.05 -3.49
CA GLY A 198 19.98 -41.03 -4.11
C GLY A 198 19.96 -41.65 -5.51
N THR A 199 18.82 -41.58 -6.19
CA THR A 199 18.61 -42.21 -7.51
C THR A 199 18.54 -41.23 -8.67
N LEU A 200 18.44 -39.90 -8.42
CA LEU A 200 18.21 -38.91 -9.46
C LEU A 200 19.50 -38.25 -9.98
N SER A 201 19.55 -38.05 -11.30
CA SER A 201 20.57 -37.22 -11.92
C SER A 201 20.47 -35.76 -11.44
N ASP A 202 21.57 -35.00 -11.58
CA ASP A 202 21.57 -33.57 -11.18
C ASP A 202 20.46 -32.75 -11.89
N VAL A 203 20.20 -33.06 -13.17
CA VAL A 203 19.18 -32.39 -13.97
C VAL A 203 17.78 -32.68 -13.45
N ASP A 204 17.51 -33.93 -13.12
CA ASP A 204 16.20 -34.35 -12.62
C ASP A 204 15.99 -33.88 -11.20
N CYS A 205 17.03 -33.89 -10.38
CA CYS A 205 17.00 -33.34 -9.03
C CYS A 205 16.72 -31.82 -9.02
N MET A 206 17.34 -31.05 -9.93
CA MET A 206 17.07 -29.62 -10.10
C MET A 206 15.61 -29.36 -10.48
N LYS A 207 15.05 -30.17 -11.40
CA LYS A 207 13.63 -30.05 -11.81
C LYS A 207 12.69 -30.38 -10.66
N LEU A 208 12.94 -31.44 -9.94
CA LEU A 208 12.11 -31.88 -8.80
C LEU A 208 12.07 -30.83 -7.68
N ILE A 209 13.21 -30.21 -7.37
CA ILE A 209 13.32 -29.24 -6.28
C ILE A 209 12.92 -27.83 -6.72
N GLY A 210 12.90 -27.55 -8.03
CA GLY A 210 12.61 -26.24 -8.60
C GLY A 210 13.73 -25.21 -8.37
N LEU A 211 15.01 -25.66 -8.44
CA LEU A 211 16.18 -24.81 -8.26
C LEU A 211 16.83 -24.44 -9.59
N ALA A 212 17.29 -23.18 -9.71
CA ALA A 212 18.17 -22.76 -10.77
C ALA A 212 19.54 -23.45 -10.64
N ARG A 213 20.18 -23.75 -11.77
CA ARG A 213 21.45 -24.48 -11.87
C ARG A 213 22.53 -23.97 -10.90
N ASN A 214 22.76 -22.65 -10.89
CA ASN A 214 23.80 -22.06 -10.04
C ASN A 214 23.50 -22.24 -8.53
N THR A 215 22.23 -22.15 -8.13
CA THR A 215 21.80 -22.35 -6.75
C THR A 215 21.94 -23.82 -6.33
N TYR A 216 21.59 -24.74 -7.23
CA TYR A 216 21.71 -26.17 -6.99
C TYR A 216 23.14 -26.56 -6.74
N TYR A 217 24.08 -26.22 -7.65
CA TYR A 217 25.51 -26.57 -7.51
C TYR A 217 26.16 -25.84 -6.32
N LYS A 218 25.71 -24.64 -5.98
CA LYS A 218 26.15 -23.97 -4.75
C LYS A 218 25.78 -24.80 -3.51
N TYR A 219 24.53 -25.23 -3.39
CA TYR A 219 24.08 -26.01 -2.23
C TYR A 219 24.71 -27.39 -2.20
N LYS A 220 24.93 -28.00 -3.37
CA LYS A 220 25.62 -29.28 -3.48
C LYS A 220 27.06 -29.20 -2.99
N ARG A 221 27.79 -28.13 -3.32
CA ARG A 221 29.16 -27.88 -2.83
C ARG A 221 29.16 -27.64 -1.31
N GLU A 222 28.25 -26.84 -0.80
CA GLU A 222 28.11 -26.59 0.63
C GLU A 222 27.85 -27.90 1.41
N LEU A 223 27.01 -28.79 0.89
CA LEU A 223 26.76 -30.09 1.50
C LEU A 223 28.00 -30.97 1.54
N LYS A 224 28.82 -30.98 0.45
CA LYS A 224 30.11 -31.73 0.44
C LYS A 224 31.08 -31.20 1.49
N GLU A 225 31.19 -29.86 1.61
CA GLU A 225 32.03 -29.23 2.63
C GLU A 225 31.55 -29.60 4.05
N GLU A 226 30.22 -29.64 4.28
CA GLU A 226 29.62 -30.01 5.56
C GLU A 226 29.80 -31.50 5.93
N MET A 227 30.03 -32.39 4.94
CA MET A 227 30.27 -33.83 5.15
C MET A 227 31.75 -34.20 5.31
N GLN A 228 32.66 -33.30 4.92
CA GLN A 228 34.10 -33.51 4.99
C GLN A 228 34.77 -32.87 6.20
N GLY A 229 34.07 -32.05 6.97
CA GLY A 229 34.54 -31.40 8.19
C GLY A 229 33.85 -31.95 9.42
#